data_cd3b276dd01242b4979dea767587ef4f
#
_entry.id   cd3b276dd01242b4979dea767587ef4f
#
_cell.length_a   1.000
_cell.length_b   1.000
_cell.length_c   1.000
_cell.angle_alpha   90.00
_cell.angle_beta   90.00
_cell.angle_gamma   90.00
#
_symmetry.space_group_name_H-M   'P 1'
#
loop_
_entity.id
_entity.type
_entity.pdbx_description
1 polymer ?
#
loop_
_entity_poly.entity_id
_entity_poly.type
_entity_poly.pdbx_seq_one_letter_code
_entity_poly.pdbx_strand_id
1 'polypeptide(L)'
;EGGSLRSMFTAGVLDVLTEEKIVMSYVNGVSAGTMAGMNYITGQKGRMLRINEEFLHDKRYMGMRSLLKNRLVFNFDFVFGELSEQLIPFDYQAFFASPQKFEAVATRCRTGKPEFFEKSRCGEMIKAVQASASMPLLSRMVTVNHRKYLDGGISLPIAYQRAMDLGYEKVVLVLTRNKGYRKKPLSRMTIRAYERYFAPLPKLLDSLYEVPERYNRMQEEIDRLEETGRIFVIRPEQPVRVSRLEQNLGKLRAL
;
A
#
# COMPACT_ATOMS: atom_id res chain seq x y z
N GLU A 1 3.45 -1.87 -5.36
CA GLU A 1 2.02 -2.18 -5.32
C GLU A 1 1.55 -2.36 -3.88
N GLY A 2 0.27 -2.02 -3.60
CA GLY A 2 -0.40 -2.37 -2.37
C GLY A 2 -0.85 -3.84 -2.33
N GLY A 3 -1.10 -4.37 -1.14
CA GLY A 3 -1.53 -5.77 -1.04
C GLY A 3 -1.91 -6.23 0.38
N SER A 4 -1.94 -5.33 1.36
CA SER A 4 -2.06 -5.68 2.76
C SER A 4 -0.98 -6.72 3.13
N LEU A 5 -1.30 -7.85 3.77
CA LEU A 5 -0.30 -8.85 4.17
C LEU A 5 0.43 -9.56 3.00
N ARG A 6 -0.06 -9.46 1.75
CA ARG A 6 0.70 -9.92 0.59
C ARG A 6 1.96 -9.09 0.30
N SER A 7 2.03 -7.87 0.86
CA SER A 7 3.22 -7.02 0.76
C SER A 7 4.41 -7.55 1.57
N MET A 8 4.28 -8.70 2.23
CA MET A 8 5.43 -9.43 2.76
C MET A 8 6.39 -9.85 1.64
N PHE A 9 5.87 -10.22 0.45
CA PHE A 9 6.71 -10.40 -0.75
C PHE A 9 7.49 -9.12 -1.09
N THR A 10 6.80 -7.97 -1.09
CA THR A 10 7.46 -6.68 -1.35
C THR A 10 8.54 -6.38 -0.30
N ALA A 11 8.26 -6.69 0.98
CA ALA A 11 9.24 -6.50 2.04
C ALA A 11 10.50 -7.34 1.80
N GLY A 12 10.35 -8.63 1.46
CA GLY A 12 11.48 -9.51 1.15
C GLY A 12 12.31 -9.00 -0.03
N VAL A 13 11.64 -8.55 -1.12
CA VAL A 13 12.35 -7.95 -2.28
C VAL A 13 13.14 -6.70 -1.86
N LEU A 14 12.54 -5.80 -1.07
CA LEU A 14 13.20 -4.58 -0.62
C LEU A 14 14.32 -4.85 0.39
N ASP A 15 14.20 -5.90 1.21
CA ASP A 15 15.25 -6.36 2.10
C ASP A 15 16.48 -6.83 1.31
N VAL A 16 16.29 -7.59 0.22
CA VAL A 16 17.36 -7.99 -0.71
C VAL A 16 18.01 -6.77 -1.36
N LEU A 17 17.21 -5.81 -1.86
CA LEU A 17 17.78 -4.58 -2.45
C LEU A 17 18.61 -3.80 -1.43
N THR A 18 18.19 -3.80 -0.16
CA THR A 18 18.94 -3.17 0.94
C THR A 18 20.26 -3.90 1.22
N GLU A 19 20.26 -5.25 1.24
CA GLU A 19 21.46 -6.08 1.40
C GLU A 19 22.48 -5.84 0.29
N GLU A 20 22.01 -5.82 -0.95
CA GLU A 20 22.80 -5.59 -2.14
C GLU A 20 23.19 -4.10 -2.34
N LYS A 21 22.82 -3.23 -1.40
CA LYS A 21 23.09 -1.77 -1.44
C LYS A 21 22.59 -1.09 -2.71
N ILE A 22 21.51 -1.63 -3.29
CA ILE A 22 20.83 -1.03 -4.43
C ILE A 22 19.92 0.07 -3.92
N VAL A 23 20.24 1.32 -4.24
CA VAL A 23 19.54 2.51 -3.77
C VAL A 23 18.73 3.14 -4.91
N MET A 24 17.41 3.18 -4.76
CA MET A 24 16.51 3.86 -5.68
C MET A 24 16.41 5.34 -5.32
N SER A 25 16.65 6.25 -6.26
CA SER A 25 16.57 7.70 -6.03
C SER A 25 15.14 8.21 -5.77
N TYR A 26 14.14 7.47 -6.26
CA TYR A 26 12.73 7.74 -6.06
C TYR A 26 11.97 6.47 -5.70
N VAL A 27 11.13 6.55 -4.71
CA VAL A 27 10.27 5.46 -4.24
C VAL A 27 8.84 6.00 -4.14
N ASN A 28 7.89 5.34 -4.78
CA ASN A 28 6.49 5.57 -4.49
C ASN A 28 5.78 4.29 -4.04
N GLY A 29 4.76 4.46 -3.24
CA GLY A 29 4.04 3.32 -2.71
C GLY A 29 2.54 3.56 -2.62
N VAL A 30 1.80 2.45 -2.64
CA VAL A 30 0.35 2.41 -2.45
C VAL A 30 0.03 1.46 -1.31
N SER A 31 -0.77 1.89 -0.32
CA SER A 31 -1.21 1.04 0.79
C SER A 31 -0.01 0.42 1.55
N ALA A 32 0.01 -0.88 1.78
CA ALA A 32 1.12 -1.57 2.43
C ALA A 32 2.46 -1.41 1.69
N GLY A 33 2.44 -1.19 0.37
CA GLY A 33 3.63 -0.87 -0.41
C GLY A 33 4.27 0.48 -0.02
N THR A 34 3.47 1.43 0.48
CA THR A 34 3.98 2.69 1.04
C THR A 34 4.80 2.43 2.30
N MET A 35 4.29 1.60 3.21
CA MET A 35 5.00 1.23 4.45
C MET A 35 6.28 0.42 4.17
N ALA A 36 6.23 -0.48 3.19
CA ALA A 36 7.42 -1.21 2.74
C ALA A 36 8.50 -0.25 2.20
N GLY A 37 8.12 0.72 1.36
CA GLY A 37 9.02 1.74 0.83
C GLY A 37 9.64 2.61 1.92
N MET A 38 8.91 2.93 3.00
CA MET A 38 9.46 3.66 4.15
C MET A 38 10.58 2.85 4.84
N ASN A 39 10.35 1.55 5.11
CA ASN A 39 11.36 0.69 5.74
C ASN A 39 12.61 0.53 4.84
N TYR A 40 12.43 0.44 3.53
CA TYR A 40 13.53 0.41 2.58
C TYR A 40 14.39 1.69 2.63
N ILE A 41 13.76 2.87 2.64
CA ILE A 41 14.46 4.16 2.70
C ILE A 41 15.28 4.30 3.98
N THR A 42 14.81 3.75 5.10
CA THR A 42 15.53 3.78 6.38
C THR A 42 16.53 2.63 6.54
N GLY A 43 16.59 1.69 5.59
CA GLY A 43 17.41 0.50 5.71
C GLY A 43 16.99 -0.45 6.84
N GLN A 44 15.75 -0.33 7.33
CA GLN A 44 15.22 -1.17 8.42
C GLN A 44 14.75 -2.54 7.90
N LYS A 45 15.75 -3.32 7.46
CA LYS A 45 15.59 -4.68 6.97
C LYS A 45 14.86 -5.57 7.99
N GLY A 46 13.95 -6.43 7.49
CA GLY A 46 13.20 -7.39 8.30
C GLY A 46 12.14 -6.78 9.20
N ARG A 47 12.03 -5.45 9.31
CA ARG A 47 11.10 -4.79 10.23
C ARG A 47 9.65 -5.19 9.97
N MET A 48 9.22 -5.29 8.71
CA MET A 48 7.84 -5.70 8.39
C MET A 48 7.56 -7.15 8.79
N LEU A 49 8.51 -8.05 8.60
CA LEU A 49 8.38 -9.44 9.03
C LEU A 49 8.28 -9.52 10.55
N ARG A 50 9.19 -8.85 11.27
CA ARG A 50 9.19 -8.80 12.73
C ARG A 50 7.88 -8.28 13.31
N ILE A 51 7.30 -7.22 12.73
CA ILE A 51 5.98 -6.71 13.15
C ILE A 51 4.91 -7.79 13.04
N ASN A 52 4.90 -8.56 11.94
CA ASN A 52 3.91 -9.62 11.78
C ASN A 52 4.19 -10.83 12.68
N GLU A 53 5.46 -11.17 12.92
CA GLU A 53 5.84 -12.25 13.84
C GLU A 53 5.39 -11.99 15.27
N GLU A 54 5.59 -10.77 15.75
CA GLU A 54 5.28 -10.41 17.12
C GLU A 54 3.81 -10.00 17.33
N PHE A 55 3.18 -9.38 16.32
CA PHE A 55 1.87 -8.71 16.50
C PHE A 55 0.73 -9.22 15.62
N LEU A 56 0.94 -10.20 14.73
CA LEU A 56 -0.13 -10.70 13.84
C LEU A 56 -1.40 -11.10 14.61
N HIS A 57 -1.24 -11.68 15.79
CA HIS A 57 -2.32 -12.11 16.67
C HIS A 57 -2.65 -11.12 17.78
N ASP A 58 -1.96 -9.99 17.86
CA ASP A 58 -2.26 -8.95 18.84
C ASP A 58 -3.54 -8.19 18.44
N LYS A 59 -4.50 -8.15 19.35
CA LYS A 59 -5.80 -7.49 19.15
C LYS A 59 -5.66 -5.98 18.93
N ARG A 60 -4.53 -5.37 19.34
CA ARG A 60 -4.22 -3.96 19.13
C ARG A 60 -3.78 -3.70 17.70
N TYR A 61 -3.09 -4.67 17.06
CA TYR A 61 -2.57 -4.54 15.70
C TYR A 61 -3.65 -4.75 14.65
N MET A 62 -4.33 -5.92 14.71
CA MET A 62 -5.34 -6.31 13.75
C MET A 62 -6.38 -7.22 14.42
N GLY A 63 -7.68 -7.02 14.12
CA GLY A 63 -8.67 -7.96 14.66
C GLY A 63 -10.13 -7.67 14.34
N MET A 64 -10.92 -8.75 14.28
CA MET A 64 -12.38 -8.71 14.09
C MET A 64 -13.11 -7.93 15.20
N ARG A 65 -12.60 -7.94 16.45
CA ARG A 65 -13.15 -7.11 17.53
C ARG A 65 -12.98 -5.62 17.28
N SER A 66 -11.84 -5.23 16.71
CA SER A 66 -11.58 -3.84 16.29
C SER A 66 -12.50 -3.44 15.15
N LEU A 67 -12.77 -4.37 14.22
CA LEU A 67 -13.74 -4.16 13.13
C LEU A 67 -15.16 -3.93 13.67
N LEU A 68 -15.63 -4.76 14.62
CA LEU A 68 -16.97 -4.65 15.19
C LEU A 68 -17.14 -3.41 16.07
N LYS A 69 -16.14 -3.08 16.91
CA LYS A 69 -16.21 -1.96 17.86
C LYS A 69 -15.87 -0.60 17.24
N ASN A 70 -14.84 -0.56 16.39
CA ASN A 70 -14.24 0.68 15.85
C ASN A 70 -14.37 0.82 14.34
N ARG A 71 -14.92 -0.18 13.64
CA ARG A 71 -14.93 -0.28 12.17
C ARG A 71 -13.53 -0.19 11.55
N LEU A 72 -12.53 -0.75 12.24
CA LEU A 72 -11.14 -0.73 11.84
C LEU A 72 -10.60 -2.16 11.85
N VAL A 73 -10.00 -2.61 10.75
CA VAL A 73 -9.28 -3.89 10.71
C VAL A 73 -7.85 -3.70 11.22
N PHE A 74 -7.16 -2.68 10.72
CA PHE A 74 -5.86 -2.27 11.24
C PHE A 74 -6.02 -1.04 12.12
N ASN A 75 -5.45 -1.09 13.32
CA ASN A 75 -5.41 0.03 14.22
C ASN A 75 -4.18 0.90 13.93
N PHE A 76 -4.35 1.91 13.09
CA PHE A 76 -3.25 2.79 12.71
C PHE A 76 -2.72 3.66 13.86
N ASP A 77 -3.55 3.95 14.86
CA ASP A 77 -3.09 4.66 16.07
C ASP A 77 -2.07 3.79 16.83
N PHE A 78 -2.29 2.48 16.88
CA PHE A 78 -1.31 1.54 17.43
C PHE A 78 -0.09 1.38 16.52
N VAL A 79 -0.31 1.20 15.21
CA VAL A 79 0.79 0.94 14.24
C VAL A 79 1.76 2.10 14.14
N PHE A 80 1.26 3.33 14.05
CA PHE A 80 2.08 4.55 13.90
C PHE A 80 2.36 5.27 15.22
N GLY A 81 1.77 4.82 16.32
CA GLY A 81 2.06 5.25 17.69
C GLY A 81 2.92 4.23 18.42
N GLU A 82 2.37 3.58 19.46
CA GLU A 82 3.08 2.69 20.38
C GLU A 82 4.00 1.69 19.68
N LEU A 83 3.54 1.04 18.60
CA LEU A 83 4.34 0.05 17.87
C LEU A 83 5.57 0.70 17.22
N SER A 84 5.38 1.80 16.47
CA SER A 84 6.47 2.45 15.73
C SER A 84 7.29 3.44 16.56
N GLU A 85 6.83 3.82 17.74
CA GLU A 85 7.59 4.71 18.64
C GLU A 85 8.34 3.94 19.72
N GLN A 86 7.83 2.77 20.17
CA GLN A 86 8.33 2.09 21.35
C GLN A 86 8.65 0.60 21.13
N LEU A 87 7.73 -0.18 20.55
CA LEU A 87 7.84 -1.65 20.52
C LEU A 87 8.79 -2.12 19.41
N ILE A 88 8.61 -1.64 18.19
CA ILE A 88 9.51 -1.86 17.06
C ILE A 88 9.74 -0.49 16.40
N PRO A 89 10.64 0.33 16.94
CA PRO A 89 10.81 1.72 16.54
C PRO A 89 11.07 1.87 15.04
N PHE A 90 10.40 2.86 14.44
CA PHE A 90 10.68 3.31 13.09
C PHE A 90 11.64 4.51 13.14
N ASP A 91 12.66 4.50 12.31
CA ASP A 91 13.63 5.58 12.24
C ASP A 91 13.09 6.77 11.42
N TYR A 92 12.27 7.58 12.06
CA TYR A 92 11.71 8.79 11.45
C TYR A 92 12.81 9.79 11.05
N GLN A 93 13.90 9.89 11.84
CA GLN A 93 15.00 10.80 11.54
C GLN A 93 15.68 10.39 10.23
N ALA A 94 16.08 9.12 10.09
CA ALA A 94 16.67 8.60 8.87
C ALA A 94 15.73 8.74 7.67
N PHE A 95 14.42 8.48 7.86
CA PHE A 95 13.43 8.62 6.80
C PHE A 95 13.37 10.05 6.24
N PHE A 96 13.24 11.05 7.11
CA PHE A 96 13.13 12.43 6.67
C PHE A 96 14.45 13.04 6.20
N ALA A 97 15.59 12.60 6.76
CA ALA A 97 16.92 13.02 6.36
C ALA A 97 17.42 12.40 5.05
N SER A 98 16.85 11.25 4.64
CA SER A 98 17.26 10.56 3.41
C SER A 98 17.08 11.46 2.17
N PRO A 99 18.07 11.53 1.24
CA PRO A 99 17.95 12.24 -0.02
C PRO A 99 16.99 11.57 -1.02
N GLN A 100 16.62 10.32 -0.79
CA GLN A 100 15.68 9.60 -1.63
C GLN A 100 14.32 10.30 -1.63
N LYS A 101 13.80 10.58 -2.81
CA LYS A 101 12.43 11.10 -2.94
C LYS A 101 11.43 9.99 -2.61
N PHE A 102 10.38 10.36 -1.91
CA PHE A 102 9.33 9.42 -1.54
C PHE A 102 7.95 10.04 -1.74
N GLU A 103 7.05 9.28 -2.35
CA GLU A 103 5.63 9.65 -2.49
C GLU A 103 4.71 8.53 -1.97
N ALA A 104 3.74 8.92 -1.13
CA ALA A 104 2.59 8.08 -0.79
C ALA A 104 1.40 8.44 -1.67
N VAL A 105 0.69 7.43 -2.16
CA VAL A 105 -0.49 7.63 -3.00
C VAL A 105 -1.75 7.35 -2.20
N ALA A 106 -2.68 8.31 -2.16
CA ALA A 106 -4.00 8.12 -1.55
C ALA A 106 -5.10 8.61 -2.49
N THR A 107 -6.32 8.10 -2.30
CA THR A 107 -7.49 8.50 -3.08
C THR A 107 -8.26 9.60 -2.37
N ARG A 108 -8.40 10.77 -2.99
CA ARG A 108 -9.19 11.88 -2.45
C ARG A 108 -10.68 11.55 -2.49
N CYS A 109 -11.32 11.46 -1.33
CA CYS A 109 -12.72 11.01 -1.22
C CYS A 109 -13.70 11.88 -2.02
N ARG A 110 -13.51 13.21 -2.05
CA ARG A 110 -14.41 14.12 -2.77
C ARG A 110 -14.37 13.94 -4.29
N THR A 111 -13.22 13.55 -4.85
CA THR A 111 -13.01 13.51 -6.31
C THR A 111 -12.83 12.11 -6.87
N GLY A 112 -12.61 11.10 -6.04
CA GLY A 112 -12.26 9.74 -6.45
C GLY A 112 -10.90 9.63 -7.16
N LYS A 113 -10.10 10.71 -7.22
CA LYS A 113 -8.82 10.78 -7.95
C LYS A 113 -7.62 10.50 -7.03
N PRO A 114 -6.51 9.98 -7.57
CA PRO A 114 -5.27 9.83 -6.82
C PRO A 114 -4.65 11.20 -6.49
N GLU A 115 -4.02 11.27 -5.33
CA GLU A 115 -3.20 12.40 -4.90
C GLU A 115 -1.88 11.85 -4.38
N PHE A 116 -0.77 12.50 -4.75
CA PHE A 116 0.58 12.11 -4.40
C PHE A 116 1.09 13.02 -3.29
N PHE A 117 1.55 12.41 -2.21
CA PHE A 117 2.10 13.12 -1.06
C PHE A 117 3.62 12.93 -1.03
N GLU A 118 4.34 13.95 -1.42
CA GLU A 118 5.80 13.94 -1.44
C GLU A 118 6.36 14.24 -0.05
N LYS A 119 7.33 13.45 0.40
CA LYS A 119 7.97 13.53 1.72
C LYS A 119 8.48 14.93 2.08
N SER A 120 9.11 15.62 1.12
CA SER A 120 9.69 16.94 1.33
C SER A 120 8.67 18.09 1.39
N ARG A 121 7.43 17.86 0.94
CA ARG A 121 6.40 18.90 0.82
C ARG A 121 5.18 18.66 1.70
N CYS A 122 5.02 17.44 2.20
CA CYS A 122 3.87 17.07 3.02
C CYS A 122 4.18 17.17 4.51
N GLY A 123 3.72 18.22 5.19
CA GLY A 123 3.89 18.39 6.64
C GLY A 123 3.19 17.31 7.49
N GLU A 124 2.20 16.60 6.90
CA GLU A 124 1.48 15.49 7.55
C GLU A 124 1.79 14.14 6.89
N MET A 125 3.07 13.89 6.54
CA MET A 125 3.48 12.71 5.75
C MET A 125 3.01 11.39 6.35
N ILE A 126 3.09 11.21 7.66
CA ILE A 126 2.65 9.97 8.33
C ILE A 126 1.14 9.77 8.20
N LYS A 127 0.34 10.84 8.29
CA LYS A 127 -1.09 10.77 8.00
C LYS A 127 -1.38 10.44 6.53
N ALA A 128 -0.56 10.93 5.60
CA ALA A 128 -0.68 10.57 4.19
C ALA A 128 -0.39 9.08 3.95
N VAL A 129 0.59 8.50 4.65
CA VAL A 129 0.86 7.05 4.65
C VAL A 129 -0.32 6.27 5.23
N GLN A 130 -0.89 6.71 6.36
CA GLN A 130 -2.11 6.12 6.93
C GLN A 130 -3.28 6.19 5.92
N ALA A 131 -3.46 7.33 5.26
CA ALA A 131 -4.49 7.51 4.24
C ALA A 131 -4.30 6.54 3.08
N SER A 132 -3.05 6.38 2.60
CA SER A 132 -2.68 5.44 1.55
C SER A 132 -3.07 3.99 1.87
N ALA A 133 -3.04 3.61 3.15
CA ALA A 133 -3.36 2.26 3.63
C ALA A 133 -4.81 2.10 4.16
N SER A 134 -5.63 3.16 4.11
CA SER A 134 -6.99 3.16 4.67
C SER A 134 -8.00 2.53 3.71
N MET A 135 -8.18 1.21 3.82
CA MET A 135 -9.07 0.43 2.96
C MET A 135 -10.55 0.81 3.15
N PRO A 136 -11.34 0.95 2.06
CA PRO A 136 -12.78 1.24 2.14
C PRO A 136 -13.51 0.15 2.93
N LEU A 137 -14.48 0.55 3.74
CA LEU A 137 -15.27 -0.27 4.68
C LEU A 137 -14.47 -0.87 5.86
N LEU A 138 -13.15 -0.93 5.78
CA LEU A 138 -12.27 -1.57 6.77
C LEU A 138 -11.45 -0.55 7.57
N SER A 139 -11.46 0.72 7.16
CA SER A 139 -10.76 1.81 7.81
C SER A 139 -11.58 3.10 7.73
N ARG A 140 -11.31 4.03 8.65
CA ARG A 140 -11.88 5.39 8.58
C ARG A 140 -11.17 6.20 7.49
N MET A 141 -11.89 7.20 6.96
CA MET A 141 -11.24 8.22 6.13
C MET A 141 -10.22 9.00 6.95
N VAL A 142 -9.03 9.16 6.44
CA VAL A 142 -7.95 9.94 7.08
C VAL A 142 -7.98 11.37 6.53
N THR A 143 -7.85 12.34 7.44
CA THR A 143 -7.76 13.76 7.04
C THR A 143 -6.28 14.15 6.92
N VAL A 144 -5.90 14.63 5.74
CA VAL A 144 -4.59 15.21 5.46
C VAL A 144 -4.81 16.59 4.85
N ASN A 145 -4.17 17.63 5.37
CA ASN A 145 -4.33 19.00 4.89
C ASN A 145 -5.82 19.38 4.71
N HIS A 146 -6.65 19.14 5.73
CA HIS A 146 -8.10 19.43 5.76
C HIS A 146 -8.94 18.69 4.70
N ARG A 147 -8.44 17.65 4.06
CA ARG A 147 -9.13 16.87 3.03
C ARG A 147 -9.16 15.40 3.44
N LYS A 148 -10.26 14.69 3.09
CA LYS A 148 -10.46 13.27 3.42
C LYS A 148 -9.96 12.36 2.32
N TYR A 149 -9.25 11.31 2.73
CA TYR A 149 -8.63 10.31 1.86
C TYR A 149 -8.93 8.89 2.32
N LEU A 150 -8.85 7.98 1.37
CA LEU A 150 -8.84 6.53 1.54
C LEU A 150 -7.68 5.92 0.72
N ASP A 151 -7.56 4.59 0.79
CA ASP A 151 -6.50 3.80 0.16
C ASP A 151 -6.24 4.20 -1.30
N GLY A 152 -4.98 4.39 -1.64
CA GLY A 152 -4.55 4.75 -2.99
C GLY A 152 -4.94 3.72 -4.04
N GLY A 153 -5.07 2.46 -3.65
CA GLY A 153 -5.49 1.36 -4.52
C GLY A 153 -6.92 1.47 -5.07
N ILE A 154 -7.72 2.42 -4.59
CA ILE A 154 -9.04 2.74 -5.16
C ILE A 154 -8.87 3.42 -6.52
N SER A 155 -8.04 4.46 -6.60
CA SER A 155 -7.88 5.27 -7.81
C SER A 155 -6.62 4.95 -8.62
N LEU A 156 -5.55 4.47 -7.96
CA LEU A 156 -4.28 4.17 -8.61
C LEU A 156 -3.57 3.00 -7.89
N PRO A 157 -3.93 1.75 -8.16
CA PRO A 157 -3.40 0.60 -7.43
C PRO A 157 -1.89 0.35 -7.62
N ILE A 158 -1.32 0.84 -8.74
CA ILE A 158 0.09 0.69 -9.07
C ILE A 158 0.56 2.00 -9.74
N ALA A 159 1.41 2.74 -9.07
CA ALA A 159 1.76 4.11 -9.49
C ALA A 159 3.04 4.20 -10.37
N TYR A 160 3.25 3.21 -11.27
CA TYR A 160 4.45 3.15 -12.13
C TYR A 160 4.56 4.32 -13.10
N GLN A 161 3.43 4.76 -13.66
CA GLN A 161 3.39 5.88 -14.61
C GLN A 161 3.97 7.14 -14.00
N ARG A 162 3.74 7.38 -12.71
CA ARG A 162 4.26 8.55 -11.99
C ARG A 162 5.79 8.69 -12.07
N ALA A 163 6.52 7.57 -11.96
CA ALA A 163 7.97 7.58 -12.09
C ALA A 163 8.40 7.96 -13.52
N MET A 164 7.72 7.41 -14.52
CA MET A 164 7.97 7.72 -15.93
C MET A 164 7.66 9.20 -16.24
N ASP A 165 6.54 9.74 -15.75
CA ASP A 165 6.14 11.14 -15.92
C ASP A 165 7.13 12.12 -15.26
N LEU A 166 7.82 11.68 -14.20
CA LEU A 166 8.89 12.43 -13.53
C LEU A 166 10.25 12.32 -14.25
N GLY A 167 10.33 11.59 -15.37
CA GLY A 167 11.52 11.46 -16.19
C GLY A 167 12.52 10.39 -15.72
N TYR A 168 12.10 9.46 -14.84
CA TYR A 168 12.96 8.33 -14.47
C TYR A 168 13.02 7.32 -15.60
N GLU A 169 14.21 7.06 -16.11
CA GLU A 169 14.44 6.14 -17.24
C GLU A 169 14.38 4.67 -16.83
N LYS A 170 14.84 4.35 -15.60
CA LYS A 170 14.87 3.00 -15.04
C LYS A 170 13.80 2.89 -13.97
N VAL A 171 12.78 2.10 -14.24
CA VAL A 171 11.66 1.86 -13.31
C VAL A 171 11.66 0.40 -12.88
N VAL A 172 11.78 0.16 -11.58
CA VAL A 172 11.60 -1.16 -10.97
C VAL A 172 10.24 -1.21 -10.30
N LEU A 173 9.46 -2.20 -10.66
CA LEU A 173 8.10 -2.38 -10.16
C LEU A 173 7.99 -3.67 -9.35
N VAL A 174 7.62 -3.56 -8.07
CA VAL A 174 7.40 -4.73 -7.22
C VAL A 174 5.90 -4.96 -7.06
N LEU A 175 5.42 -6.10 -7.57
CA LEU A 175 4.02 -6.51 -7.54
C LEU A 175 3.78 -7.60 -6.50
N THR A 176 2.55 -7.65 -5.99
CA THR A 176 2.12 -8.63 -4.98
C THR A 176 1.30 -9.78 -5.56
N ARG A 177 1.20 -9.84 -6.90
CA ARG A 177 0.49 -10.87 -7.66
C ARG A 177 1.34 -11.40 -8.79
N ASN A 178 1.16 -12.68 -9.09
CA ASN A 178 1.82 -13.36 -10.20
C ASN A 178 1.35 -12.82 -11.57
N LYS A 179 2.13 -13.06 -12.62
CA LYS A 179 1.75 -12.74 -14.01
C LYS A 179 0.42 -13.42 -14.37
N GLY A 180 -0.41 -12.71 -15.12
CA GLY A 180 -1.73 -13.20 -15.54
C GLY A 180 -2.84 -13.09 -14.48
N TYR A 181 -2.55 -12.65 -13.26
CA TYR A 181 -3.61 -12.41 -12.28
C TYR A 181 -4.55 -11.31 -12.76
N ARG A 182 -5.86 -11.54 -12.59
CA ARG A 182 -6.91 -10.55 -12.88
C ARG A 182 -7.89 -10.46 -11.70
N LYS A 183 -8.29 -9.25 -11.36
CA LYS A 183 -9.34 -9.02 -10.36
C LYS A 183 -10.69 -9.42 -10.94
N LYS A 184 -11.49 -10.12 -10.13
CA LYS A 184 -12.89 -10.43 -10.45
C LYS A 184 -13.76 -9.19 -10.26
N PRO A 185 -14.88 -9.06 -10.97
CA PRO A 185 -15.90 -8.03 -10.72
C PRO A 185 -16.33 -8.00 -9.26
N LEU A 186 -16.80 -6.84 -8.83
CA LEU A 186 -17.33 -6.66 -7.47
C LEU A 186 -18.57 -7.52 -7.24
N SER A 187 -18.68 -8.12 -6.05
CA SER A 187 -19.92 -8.83 -5.67
C SER A 187 -21.05 -7.84 -5.43
N ARG A 188 -22.31 -8.28 -5.64
CA ARG A 188 -23.51 -7.48 -5.33
C ARG A 188 -23.52 -6.99 -3.87
N MET A 189 -23.03 -7.79 -2.94
CA MET A 189 -22.93 -7.43 -1.53
C MET A 189 -21.93 -6.28 -1.32
N THR A 190 -20.78 -6.33 -1.99
CA THR A 190 -19.77 -5.26 -1.93
C THR A 190 -20.32 -3.95 -2.51
N ILE A 191 -21.01 -4.01 -3.65
CA ILE A 191 -21.65 -2.85 -4.29
C ILE A 191 -22.65 -2.20 -3.33
N ARG A 192 -23.59 -2.97 -2.76
CA ARG A 192 -24.57 -2.46 -1.78
C ARG A 192 -23.90 -1.84 -0.55
N ALA A 193 -22.81 -2.43 -0.07
CA ALA A 193 -22.06 -1.87 1.05
C ALA A 193 -21.42 -0.52 0.69
N TYR A 194 -20.82 -0.40 -0.51
CA TYR A 194 -20.29 0.87 -1.00
C TYR A 194 -21.38 1.93 -1.14
N GLU A 195 -22.50 1.62 -1.76
CA GLU A 195 -23.66 2.52 -1.90
C GLU A 195 -24.13 3.03 -0.54
N ARG A 196 -24.28 2.11 0.44
CA ARG A 196 -24.72 2.49 1.79
C ARG A 196 -23.77 3.43 2.52
N TYR A 197 -22.44 3.19 2.40
CA TYR A 197 -21.43 3.94 3.18
C TYR A 197 -20.94 5.20 2.48
N PHE A 198 -20.91 5.21 1.15
CA PHE A 198 -20.29 6.28 0.37
C PHE A 198 -21.30 7.02 -0.51
N ALA A 199 -22.62 6.85 -0.30
CA ALA A 199 -23.66 7.59 -1.03
C ALA A 199 -23.42 9.10 -1.14
N PRO A 200 -22.91 9.81 -0.09
CA PRO A 200 -22.61 11.24 -0.18
C PRO A 200 -21.38 11.58 -1.03
N LEU A 201 -20.67 10.58 -1.56
CA LEU A 201 -19.42 10.73 -2.29
C LEU A 201 -19.49 10.03 -3.66
N PRO A 202 -20.32 10.49 -4.60
CA PRO A 202 -20.60 9.79 -5.86
C PRO A 202 -19.33 9.54 -6.68
N LYS A 203 -18.42 10.50 -6.76
CA LYS A 203 -17.14 10.33 -7.48
C LYS A 203 -16.20 9.28 -6.85
N LEU A 204 -16.28 9.08 -5.55
CA LEU A 204 -15.59 7.98 -4.89
C LEU A 204 -16.26 6.63 -5.23
N LEU A 205 -17.59 6.59 -5.26
CA LEU A 205 -18.33 5.39 -5.68
C LEU A 205 -17.95 4.97 -7.09
N ASP A 206 -17.95 5.91 -8.05
CA ASP A 206 -17.51 5.65 -9.42
C ASP A 206 -16.13 5.03 -9.46
N SER A 207 -15.19 5.62 -8.70
CA SER A 207 -13.81 5.11 -8.63
C SER A 207 -13.71 3.72 -7.97
N LEU A 208 -14.56 3.44 -6.97
CA LEU A 208 -14.63 2.11 -6.32
C LEU A 208 -15.16 1.03 -7.26
N TYR A 209 -16.17 1.35 -8.09
CA TYR A 209 -16.73 0.40 -9.06
C TYR A 209 -15.72 0.03 -10.13
N GLU A 210 -14.89 0.95 -10.56
CA GLU A 210 -13.86 0.75 -11.58
C GLU A 210 -12.60 0.00 -11.09
N VAL A 211 -12.42 -0.22 -9.77
CA VAL A 211 -11.19 -0.84 -9.22
C VAL A 211 -10.79 -2.14 -9.95
N PRO A 212 -11.68 -3.12 -10.18
CA PRO A 212 -11.28 -4.36 -10.85
C PRO A 212 -10.80 -4.14 -12.27
N GLU A 213 -11.55 -3.37 -13.03
CA GLU A 213 -11.26 -3.12 -14.45
C GLU A 213 -10.01 -2.26 -14.63
N ARG A 214 -9.86 -1.18 -13.83
CA ARG A 214 -8.66 -0.34 -13.81
C ARG A 214 -7.41 -1.16 -13.48
N TYR A 215 -7.49 -2.02 -12.47
CA TYR A 215 -6.38 -2.90 -12.11
C TYR A 215 -6.00 -3.82 -13.27
N ASN A 216 -6.98 -4.43 -13.92
CA ASN A 216 -6.74 -5.38 -15.01
C ASN A 216 -6.12 -4.69 -16.23
N ARG A 217 -6.61 -3.50 -16.63
CA ARG A 217 -5.98 -2.69 -17.70
C ARG A 217 -4.52 -2.32 -17.36
N MET A 218 -4.27 -1.93 -16.09
CA MET A 218 -2.89 -1.63 -15.67
C MET A 218 -1.97 -2.85 -15.75
N GLN A 219 -2.45 -4.04 -15.39
CA GLN A 219 -1.66 -5.26 -15.54
C GLN A 219 -1.31 -5.55 -17.01
N GLU A 220 -2.23 -5.36 -17.94
CA GLU A 220 -1.98 -5.51 -19.38
C GLU A 220 -0.94 -4.52 -19.90
N GLU A 221 -1.02 -3.28 -19.43
CA GLU A 221 -0.03 -2.26 -19.82
C GLU A 221 1.36 -2.55 -19.21
N ILE A 222 1.41 -2.98 -17.95
CA ILE A 222 2.65 -3.41 -17.28
C ILE A 222 3.28 -4.57 -18.03
N ASP A 223 2.51 -5.58 -18.43
CA ASP A 223 3.02 -6.73 -19.17
C ASP A 223 3.66 -6.27 -20.50
N ARG A 224 3.04 -5.32 -21.23
CA ARG A 224 3.61 -4.75 -22.47
C ARG A 224 4.90 -3.94 -22.22
N LEU A 225 4.92 -3.14 -21.16
CA LEU A 225 6.10 -2.32 -20.80
C LEU A 225 7.27 -3.20 -20.36
N GLU A 226 6.99 -4.31 -19.66
CA GLU A 226 7.97 -5.32 -19.29
C GLU A 226 8.56 -6.01 -20.55
N GLU A 227 7.71 -6.46 -21.47
CA GLU A 227 8.10 -7.12 -22.72
C GLU A 227 8.96 -6.22 -23.61
N THR A 228 8.72 -4.91 -23.59
CA THR A 228 9.53 -3.92 -24.34
C THR A 228 10.76 -3.43 -23.58
N GLY A 229 11.04 -3.94 -22.38
CA GLY A 229 12.17 -3.56 -21.55
C GLY A 229 12.09 -2.13 -20.96
N ARG A 230 10.92 -1.50 -21.00
CA ARG A 230 10.71 -0.14 -20.48
C ARG A 230 10.68 -0.09 -18.95
N ILE A 231 10.27 -1.18 -18.32
CA ILE A 231 10.23 -1.36 -16.87
C ILE A 231 10.78 -2.74 -16.50
N PHE A 232 11.35 -2.84 -15.30
CA PHE A 232 11.74 -4.11 -14.72
C PHE A 232 10.71 -4.52 -13.66
N VAL A 233 10.13 -5.72 -13.78
CA VAL A 233 9.06 -6.17 -12.90
C VAL A 233 9.53 -7.35 -12.05
N ILE A 234 9.39 -7.19 -10.74
CA ILE A 234 9.60 -8.26 -9.75
C ILE A 234 8.23 -8.65 -9.21
N ARG A 235 7.85 -9.90 -9.41
CA ARG A 235 6.54 -10.43 -8.96
C ARG A 235 6.64 -11.89 -8.52
N PRO A 236 5.72 -12.39 -7.69
CA PRO A 236 5.66 -13.81 -7.36
C PRO A 236 5.51 -14.66 -8.63
N GLU A 237 6.27 -15.74 -8.75
CA GLU A 237 6.15 -16.69 -9.86
C GLU A 237 4.84 -17.47 -9.79
N GLN A 238 4.43 -17.83 -8.58
CA GLN A 238 3.24 -18.65 -8.32
C GLN A 238 2.08 -17.80 -7.74
N PRO A 239 0.83 -18.25 -7.89
CA PRO A 239 -0.32 -17.59 -7.28
C PRO A 239 -0.17 -17.45 -5.77
N VAL A 240 -0.18 -16.22 -5.28
CA VAL A 240 -0.06 -15.91 -3.84
C VAL A 240 -1.32 -16.34 -3.11
N ARG A 241 -1.22 -17.37 -2.26
CA ARG A 241 -2.31 -17.93 -1.45
C ARG A 241 -2.44 -17.27 -0.08
N VAL A 242 -2.08 -16.01 0.03
CA VAL A 242 -2.21 -15.19 1.24
C VAL A 242 -3.40 -14.24 1.08
N SER A 243 -4.30 -14.27 2.05
CA SER A 243 -5.44 -13.37 2.11
C SER A 243 -5.00 -11.96 2.55
N ARG A 244 -5.89 -10.95 2.40
CA ARG A 244 -5.61 -9.59 2.91
C ARG A 244 -5.50 -9.55 4.44
N LEU A 245 -6.17 -10.48 5.12
CA LEU A 245 -6.23 -10.60 6.58
C LEU A 245 -5.75 -11.99 7.00
N GLU A 246 -4.63 -12.43 6.43
CA GLU A 246 -4.04 -13.74 6.73
C GLU A 246 -3.65 -13.81 8.21
N GLN A 247 -3.93 -14.96 8.82
CA GLN A 247 -3.60 -15.22 10.23
C GLN A 247 -2.52 -16.30 10.36
N ASN A 248 -2.12 -16.92 9.27
CA ASN A 248 -1.10 -17.95 9.28
C ASN A 248 0.28 -17.35 8.99
N LEU A 249 1.09 -17.26 10.05
CA LEU A 249 2.45 -16.69 9.96
C LEU A 249 3.36 -17.53 9.03
N GLY A 250 3.19 -18.85 8.98
CA GLY A 250 3.95 -19.70 8.07
C GLY A 250 3.74 -19.35 6.60
N LYS A 251 2.49 -18.96 6.22
CA LYS A 251 2.23 -18.49 4.86
C LYS A 251 2.84 -17.12 4.59
N LEU A 252 2.97 -16.27 5.59
CA LEU A 252 3.60 -14.95 5.44
C LEU A 252 5.11 -15.05 5.29
N ARG A 253 5.75 -15.99 6.00
CA ARG A 253 7.18 -16.27 5.89
C ARG A 253 7.56 -16.94 4.56
N ALA A 254 6.63 -17.65 3.95
CA ALA A 254 6.85 -18.36 2.68
C ALA A 254 6.66 -17.46 1.44
N LEU A 255 6.34 -16.19 1.62
CA LEU A 255 6.29 -15.17 0.56
C LEU A 255 7.63 -14.53 0.32
#